data_5ac8bc95912c3308cb8dbca056de6d20
#
_entry.id   5ac8bc95912c3308cb8dbca056de6d20
#
_cell.length_a   1.000
_cell.length_b   1.000
_cell.length_c   1.000
_cell.angle_alpha   90.00
_cell.angle_beta   90.00
_cell.angle_gamma   90.00
#
_symmetry.space_group_name_H-M   'P 1'
#
loop_
_entity.id
_entity.type
_entity.pdbx_description
1 polymer ?
#
loop_
_entity_poly.entity_id
_entity_poly.type
_entity_poly.pdbx_seq_one_letter_code
_entity_poly.pdbx_strand_id
1 'polypeptide(L)'
;MVMLCRQKDTDAARRKKTGRPIFRTIFSAMMLVMQVEVVLLAVSITITNVDGRLNQNAKDMLNMQVRNRVSYVQDLMQDAQNLTDLSEHINNTVLAMQEEGQLDLAELNTSREKSDALLTAIAPELVSTLRAKPVSGIFVVLNTVNLYNLDVGCGLPGIYLRDLDPDARPSGDNADLMIERGSSAVVKKLSITTDKSWQPTLRYYGLKGNGFFKTPFQTAWEAGA
;
A
#
# COMPACT_ATOMS: atom_id res chain seq x y z
N MET A 1 52.44 99.72 46.02
CA MET A 1 51.23 99.97 45.28
C MET A 1 51.00 98.85 44.28
N VAL A 2 49.79 98.27 44.30
CA VAL A 2 49.37 97.18 43.43
C VAL A 2 49.79 95.80 43.84
N MET A 3 49.01 95.22 44.75
CA MET A 3 48.81 93.79 44.90
C MET A 3 47.33 93.52 45.18
N LEU A 4 46.58 93.13 44.21
CA LEU A 4 45.24 92.57 44.39
C LEU A 4 44.78 92.08 43.01
N CYS A 5 44.80 90.79 42.74
CA CYS A 5 43.93 90.06 41.88
C CYS A 5 44.57 88.72 41.42
N ARG A 6 44.64 87.74 42.31
CA ARG A 6 44.91 86.37 41.87
C ARG A 6 44.31 85.35 42.83
N GLN A 7 43.02 85.43 43.01
CA GLN A 7 42.34 84.36 43.83
C GLN A 7 40.91 84.10 43.41
N LYS A 8 40.72 83.92 42.12
CA LYS A 8 39.35 83.60 41.64
C LYS A 8 39.23 82.50 40.60
N ASP A 9 40.31 81.78 40.28
CA ASP A 9 40.27 80.75 39.27
C ASP A 9 40.46 79.28 39.77
N THR A 10 40.52 79.06 41.08
CA THR A 10 40.66 77.70 41.65
C THR A 10 39.36 76.99 42.02
N ASP A 11 38.21 77.74 42.03
CA ASP A 11 36.93 77.09 42.45
C ASP A 11 36.04 76.60 41.29
N ALA A 12 36.41 76.95 40.08
CA ALA A 12 35.62 76.53 38.88
C ALA A 12 35.97 75.05 38.39
N ALA A 13 37.13 74.48 38.81
CA ALA A 13 37.57 73.19 38.34
C ALA A 13 37.05 72.00 39.17
N ARG A 14 36.28 72.22 40.26
CA ARG A 14 35.89 71.14 41.22
C ARG A 14 34.41 70.74 41.14
N ARG A 15 33.64 71.18 40.13
CA ARG A 15 32.24 70.75 39.97
C ARG A 15 31.91 70.20 38.59
N LYS A 16 32.62 69.17 38.15
CA LYS A 16 32.10 68.29 37.11
C LYS A 16 32.19 66.83 37.58
N LYS A 17 31.59 66.47 38.71
CA LYS A 17 31.03 65.14 38.89
C LYS A 17 29.77 65.13 38.09
N THR A 18 29.90 64.78 36.83
CA THR A 18 28.79 64.41 35.97
C THR A 18 28.11 63.16 36.56
N GLY A 19 27.06 63.37 37.34
CA GLY A 19 26.16 62.34 37.75
C GLY A 19 25.68 61.63 36.48
N ARG A 20 26.03 60.38 36.30
CA ARG A 20 25.47 59.57 35.22
C ARG A 20 23.95 59.68 35.33
N PRO A 21 23.22 60.07 34.27
CA PRO A 21 21.77 60.22 34.38
C PRO A 21 21.20 58.89 34.89
N ILE A 22 20.40 58.92 35.93
CA ILE A 22 19.78 57.75 36.61
C ILE A 22 19.17 56.81 35.59
N PHE A 23 18.55 57.36 34.55
CA PHE A 23 18.00 56.59 33.42
C PHE A 23 19.03 55.69 32.76
N ARG A 24 20.25 56.18 32.51
CA ARG A 24 21.31 55.38 31.85
C ARG A 24 21.81 54.25 32.75
N THR A 25 21.80 54.41 34.03
CA THR A 25 22.18 53.34 35.00
C THR A 25 21.09 52.32 35.09
N ILE A 26 19.82 52.70 35.17
CA ILE A 26 18.70 51.77 35.20
C ILE A 26 18.60 51.00 33.86
N PHE A 27 18.72 51.70 32.75
CA PHE A 27 18.68 51.07 31.41
C PHE A 27 19.80 50.06 31.20
N SER A 28 21.04 50.42 31.63
CA SER A 28 22.17 49.45 31.55
C SER A 28 21.99 48.25 32.43
N ALA A 29 21.39 48.42 33.62
CA ALA A 29 21.07 47.30 34.51
C ALA A 29 19.99 46.38 33.90
N MET A 30 18.90 46.95 33.34
CA MET A 30 17.86 46.18 32.64
C MET A 30 18.41 45.43 31.44
N MET A 31 19.24 46.03 30.60
CA MET A 31 19.87 45.38 29.45
C MET A 31 20.78 44.21 29.88
N LEU A 32 21.49 44.36 31.01
CA LEU A 32 22.33 43.31 31.55
C LEU A 32 21.49 42.12 32.02
N VAL A 33 20.39 42.35 32.72
CA VAL A 33 19.47 41.34 33.16
C VAL A 33 18.88 40.58 31.95
N MET A 34 18.39 41.29 30.92
CA MET A 34 17.89 40.64 29.70
C MET A 34 18.94 39.81 28.99
N GLN A 35 20.21 40.24 28.93
CA GLN A 35 21.27 39.50 28.33
C GLN A 35 21.54 38.20 29.12
N VAL A 36 21.53 38.23 30.44
CA VAL A 36 21.69 37.05 31.29
C VAL A 36 20.53 36.06 31.07
N GLU A 37 19.31 36.54 31.01
CA GLU A 37 18.13 35.69 30.73
C GLU A 37 18.23 35.00 29.37
N VAL A 38 18.60 35.71 28.31
CA VAL A 38 18.80 35.15 26.96
C VAL A 38 19.89 34.09 26.95
N VAL A 39 21.02 34.36 27.63
CA VAL A 39 22.13 33.39 27.74
C VAL A 39 21.69 32.15 28.52
N LEU A 40 20.99 32.30 29.64
CA LEU A 40 20.47 31.17 30.42
C LEU A 40 19.49 30.32 29.62
N LEU A 41 18.62 30.96 28.84
CA LEU A 41 17.68 30.26 27.98
C LEU A 41 18.38 29.48 26.85
N ALA A 42 19.37 30.10 26.20
CA ALA A 42 20.19 29.45 25.17
C ALA A 42 20.97 28.24 25.75
N VAL A 43 21.57 28.39 26.94
CA VAL A 43 22.29 27.32 27.65
C VAL A 43 21.31 26.21 28.03
N SER A 44 20.11 26.55 28.52
CA SER A 44 19.09 25.57 28.88
C SER A 44 18.66 24.72 27.68
N ILE A 45 18.41 25.35 26.52
CA ILE A 45 18.06 24.65 25.28
C ILE A 45 19.20 23.73 24.83
N THR A 46 20.45 24.19 24.94
CA THR A 46 21.61 23.39 24.53
C THR A 46 21.84 22.19 25.44
N ILE A 47 21.72 22.37 26.77
CA ILE A 47 21.91 21.28 27.74
C ILE A 47 20.81 20.23 27.66
N THR A 48 19.57 20.64 27.40
CA THR A 48 18.44 19.71 27.31
C THR A 48 18.43 18.88 26.02
N ASN A 49 19.31 19.16 25.07
CA ASN A 49 19.38 18.45 23.78
C ASN A 49 17.99 18.31 23.10
N VAL A 50 17.17 19.35 23.21
CA VAL A 50 15.78 19.35 22.71
C VAL A 50 15.76 18.98 21.22
N ASP A 51 16.67 19.52 20.43
CA ASP A 51 16.76 19.24 18.98
C ASP A 51 17.07 17.76 18.70
N GLY A 52 17.97 17.17 19.49
CA GLY A 52 18.29 15.75 19.37
C GLY A 52 17.11 14.85 19.70
N ARG A 53 16.39 15.15 20.78
CA ARG A 53 15.19 14.41 21.21
C ARG A 53 14.03 14.57 20.26
N LEU A 54 13.78 15.78 19.74
CA LEU A 54 12.75 16.02 18.74
C LEU A 54 13.02 15.25 17.44
N ASN A 55 14.27 15.27 16.97
CA ASN A 55 14.65 14.54 15.76
C ASN A 55 14.53 13.01 15.97
N GLN A 56 14.95 12.52 17.15
CA GLN A 56 14.79 11.11 17.50
C GLN A 56 13.31 10.71 17.56
N ASN A 57 12.49 11.47 18.28
CA ASN A 57 11.06 11.22 18.38
C ASN A 57 10.37 11.26 17.00
N ALA A 58 10.76 12.21 16.13
CA ALA A 58 10.24 12.29 14.78
C ALA A 58 10.62 11.05 13.95
N LYS A 59 11.87 10.58 14.05
CA LYS A 59 12.33 9.35 13.39
C LYS A 59 11.59 8.12 13.92
N ASP A 60 11.42 8.02 15.24
CA ASP A 60 10.74 6.90 15.87
C ASP A 60 9.26 6.86 15.46
N MET A 61 8.60 8.02 15.40
CA MET A 61 7.22 8.16 14.93
C MET A 61 7.09 7.77 13.44
N LEU A 62 8.00 8.22 12.58
CA LEU A 62 8.04 7.82 11.17
C LEU A 62 8.27 6.31 11.02
N ASN A 63 9.24 5.76 11.75
CA ASN A 63 9.50 4.32 11.73
C ASN A 63 8.30 3.51 12.20
N MET A 64 7.60 3.98 13.23
CA MET A 64 6.38 3.33 13.72
C MET A 64 5.27 3.38 12.66
N GLN A 65 5.06 4.53 12.00
CA GLN A 65 4.08 4.66 10.92
C GLN A 65 4.42 3.75 9.73
N VAL A 66 5.69 3.69 9.34
CA VAL A 66 6.16 2.79 8.27
C VAL A 66 5.93 1.34 8.64
N ARG A 67 6.31 0.92 9.85
CA ARG A 67 6.09 -0.45 10.33
C ARG A 67 4.62 -0.82 10.36
N ASN A 68 3.76 0.07 10.85
CA ASN A 68 2.32 -0.18 10.88
C ASN A 68 1.75 -0.33 9.46
N ARG A 69 2.21 0.48 8.50
CA ARG A 69 1.80 0.34 7.10
C ARG A 69 2.32 -0.95 6.47
N VAL A 70 3.56 -1.31 6.74
CA VAL A 70 4.14 -2.58 6.26
C VAL A 70 3.35 -3.77 6.81
N SER A 71 3.08 -3.79 8.12
CA SER A 71 2.26 -4.85 8.74
C SER A 71 0.87 -4.92 8.10
N TYR A 72 0.20 -3.78 7.96
CA TYR A 72 -1.12 -3.72 7.30
C TYR A 72 -1.09 -4.28 5.87
N VAL A 73 -0.09 -3.90 5.07
CA VAL A 73 0.05 -4.41 3.70
C VAL A 73 0.37 -5.91 3.69
N GLN A 74 1.20 -6.39 4.63
CA GLN A 74 1.49 -7.82 4.78
C GLN A 74 0.24 -8.61 5.14
N ASP A 75 -0.58 -8.13 6.08
CA ASP A 75 -1.83 -8.76 6.48
C ASP A 75 -2.81 -8.83 5.30
N LEU A 76 -2.94 -7.72 4.54
CA LEU A 76 -3.77 -7.69 3.33
C LEU A 76 -3.27 -8.68 2.27
N MET A 77 -1.96 -8.73 2.03
CA MET A 77 -1.38 -9.67 1.07
C MET A 77 -1.57 -11.12 1.50
N GLN A 78 -1.41 -11.42 2.78
CA GLN A 78 -1.62 -12.74 3.33
C GLN A 78 -3.09 -13.16 3.20
N ASP A 79 -4.02 -12.27 3.51
CA ASP A 79 -5.45 -12.55 3.34
C ASP A 79 -5.82 -12.73 1.85
N ALA A 80 -5.29 -11.91 0.96
CA ALA A 80 -5.48 -12.05 -0.48
C ALA A 80 -4.92 -13.38 -1.04
N GLN A 81 -3.82 -13.86 -0.47
CA GLN A 81 -3.19 -15.14 -0.87
C GLN A 81 -3.86 -16.37 -0.28
N ASN A 82 -4.64 -16.22 0.77
CA ASN A 82 -5.36 -17.34 1.39
C ASN A 82 -6.60 -17.70 0.56
N LEU A 83 -6.42 -18.63 -0.37
CA LEU A 83 -7.47 -19.14 -1.26
C LEU A 83 -7.87 -20.58 -0.89
N THR A 84 -7.61 -21.01 0.34
CA THR A 84 -7.88 -22.39 0.78
C THR A 84 -9.34 -22.75 0.61
N ASP A 85 -10.25 -21.88 1.05
CA ASP A 85 -11.71 -22.11 0.95
C ASP A 85 -12.17 -22.23 -0.50
N LEU A 86 -11.65 -21.35 -1.37
CA LEU A 86 -11.94 -21.41 -2.80
C LEU A 86 -11.41 -22.70 -3.44
N SER A 87 -10.20 -23.12 -3.08
CA SER A 87 -9.59 -24.34 -3.60
C SER A 87 -10.38 -25.57 -3.18
N GLU A 88 -10.82 -25.62 -1.93
CA GLU A 88 -11.67 -26.70 -1.40
C GLU A 88 -13.02 -26.74 -2.13
N HIS A 89 -13.65 -25.59 -2.33
CA HIS A 89 -14.92 -25.49 -3.04
C HIS A 89 -14.79 -25.94 -4.51
N ILE A 90 -13.73 -25.51 -5.20
CA ILE A 90 -13.46 -25.94 -6.57
C ILE A 90 -13.25 -27.45 -6.61
N ASN A 91 -12.47 -28.01 -5.69
CA ASN A 91 -12.23 -29.45 -5.62
C ASN A 91 -13.53 -30.24 -5.39
N ASN A 92 -14.36 -29.79 -4.45
CA ASN A 92 -15.65 -30.44 -4.18
C ASN A 92 -16.59 -30.33 -5.39
N THR A 93 -16.58 -29.22 -6.11
CA THR A 93 -17.35 -29.07 -7.36
C THR A 93 -16.88 -30.02 -8.45
N VAL A 94 -15.56 -30.17 -8.61
CA VAL A 94 -14.98 -31.15 -9.57
C VAL A 94 -15.40 -32.59 -9.22
N LEU A 95 -15.29 -32.96 -7.94
CA LEU A 95 -15.67 -34.30 -7.48
C LEU A 95 -17.16 -34.58 -7.69
N ALA A 96 -18.04 -33.65 -7.34
CA ALA A 96 -19.47 -33.76 -7.56
C ALA A 96 -19.81 -33.94 -9.05
N MET A 97 -19.21 -33.12 -9.92
CA MET A 97 -19.43 -33.24 -11.37
C MET A 97 -18.91 -34.57 -11.95
N GLN A 98 -17.84 -35.12 -11.35
CA GLN A 98 -17.34 -36.45 -11.74
C GLN A 98 -18.29 -37.57 -11.28
N GLU A 99 -18.78 -37.52 -10.04
CA GLU A 99 -19.74 -38.50 -9.50
C GLU A 99 -21.06 -38.51 -10.28
N GLU A 100 -21.50 -37.31 -10.74
CA GLU A 100 -22.69 -37.18 -11.59
C GLU A 100 -22.46 -37.56 -13.06
N GLY A 101 -21.23 -37.90 -13.44
CA GLY A 101 -20.86 -38.27 -14.81
C GLY A 101 -20.87 -37.06 -15.78
N GLN A 102 -20.92 -35.85 -15.26
CA GLN A 102 -20.93 -34.60 -16.07
C GLN A 102 -19.52 -34.22 -16.53
N LEU A 103 -18.50 -34.63 -15.78
CA LEU A 103 -17.09 -34.29 -16.00
C LEU A 103 -16.20 -35.53 -16.01
N ASP A 104 -15.44 -35.69 -17.08
CA ASP A 104 -14.28 -36.59 -17.12
C ASP A 104 -13.00 -35.75 -17.19
N LEU A 105 -12.09 -35.91 -16.24
CA LEU A 105 -10.82 -35.17 -16.20
C LEU A 105 -9.96 -35.41 -17.46
N ALA A 106 -10.05 -36.59 -18.06
CA ALA A 106 -9.36 -36.88 -19.30
C ALA A 106 -9.90 -36.05 -20.48
N GLU A 107 -11.20 -35.75 -20.47
CA GLU A 107 -11.87 -34.95 -21.51
C GLU A 107 -11.63 -33.47 -21.35
N LEU A 108 -11.27 -32.95 -20.15
CA LEU A 108 -10.93 -31.53 -19.94
C LEU A 108 -9.83 -31.02 -20.87
N ASN A 109 -8.90 -31.89 -21.24
CA ASN A 109 -7.79 -31.58 -22.13
C ASN A 109 -8.21 -31.48 -23.61
N THR A 110 -9.34 -32.03 -23.97
CA THR A 110 -9.77 -32.17 -25.37
C THR A 110 -11.12 -31.51 -25.64
N SER A 111 -11.98 -31.41 -24.64
CA SER A 111 -13.32 -30.86 -24.77
C SER A 111 -13.44 -29.48 -24.16
N ARG A 112 -13.63 -28.46 -25.03
CA ARG A 112 -13.93 -27.09 -24.61
C ARG A 112 -15.25 -27.01 -23.86
N GLU A 113 -16.22 -27.80 -24.25
CA GLU A 113 -17.56 -27.83 -23.64
C GLU A 113 -17.48 -28.25 -22.17
N LYS A 114 -16.68 -29.28 -21.85
CA LYS A 114 -16.46 -29.72 -20.47
C LYS A 114 -15.71 -28.67 -19.64
N SER A 115 -14.72 -28.04 -20.22
CA SER A 115 -14.01 -26.91 -19.58
C SER A 115 -14.95 -25.75 -19.30
N ASP A 116 -15.82 -25.37 -20.24
CA ASP A 116 -16.80 -24.30 -20.08
C ASP A 116 -17.87 -24.68 -19.02
N ALA A 117 -18.27 -25.96 -18.96
CA ALA A 117 -19.19 -26.42 -17.91
C ALA A 117 -18.60 -26.29 -16.52
N LEU A 118 -17.37 -26.74 -16.32
CA LEU A 118 -16.65 -26.60 -15.03
C LEU A 118 -16.49 -25.13 -14.67
N LEU A 119 -16.00 -24.28 -15.57
CA LEU A 119 -15.85 -22.85 -15.33
C LEU A 119 -17.18 -22.18 -14.97
N THR A 120 -18.27 -22.60 -15.60
CA THR A 120 -19.63 -22.09 -15.32
C THR A 120 -20.10 -22.52 -13.93
N ALA A 121 -19.74 -23.73 -13.50
CA ALA A 121 -20.10 -24.23 -12.17
C ALA A 121 -19.37 -23.49 -11.04
N ILE A 122 -18.07 -23.18 -11.22
CA ILE A 122 -17.27 -22.48 -10.20
C ILE A 122 -17.40 -20.96 -10.24
N ALA A 123 -17.95 -20.38 -11.32
CA ALA A 123 -18.01 -18.94 -11.51
C ALA A 123 -18.70 -18.15 -10.38
N PRO A 124 -19.83 -18.62 -9.80
CA PRO A 124 -20.45 -17.93 -8.66
C PRO A 124 -19.54 -17.85 -7.43
N GLU A 125 -18.73 -18.87 -7.18
CA GLU A 125 -17.81 -18.88 -6.04
C GLU A 125 -16.65 -17.92 -6.24
N LEU A 126 -16.19 -17.73 -7.48
CA LEU A 126 -15.21 -16.70 -7.79
C LEU A 126 -15.75 -15.29 -7.48
N VAL A 127 -17.02 -15.04 -7.75
CA VAL A 127 -17.69 -13.77 -7.39
C VAL A 127 -17.74 -13.63 -5.87
N SER A 128 -18.15 -14.67 -5.15
CA SER A 128 -18.19 -14.70 -3.68
C SER A 128 -16.82 -14.41 -3.08
N THR A 129 -15.79 -15.09 -3.57
CA THR A 129 -14.41 -14.90 -3.10
C THR A 129 -13.89 -13.50 -3.41
N LEU A 130 -14.15 -12.96 -4.61
CA LEU A 130 -13.76 -11.61 -4.99
C LEU A 130 -14.39 -10.57 -4.06
N ARG A 131 -15.65 -10.79 -3.64
CA ARG A 131 -16.35 -9.91 -2.68
C ARG A 131 -15.85 -10.03 -1.25
N ALA A 132 -15.33 -11.19 -0.88
CA ALA A 132 -14.86 -11.47 0.47
C ALA A 132 -13.40 -11.06 0.71
N LYS A 133 -12.62 -10.86 -0.35
CA LYS A 133 -11.18 -10.61 -0.26
C LYS A 133 -10.83 -9.17 -0.69
N PRO A 134 -9.82 -8.56 -0.08
CA PRO A 134 -9.37 -7.21 -0.41
C PRO A 134 -8.54 -7.19 -1.71
N VAL A 135 -9.12 -7.67 -2.79
CA VAL A 135 -8.47 -7.77 -4.10
C VAL A 135 -9.33 -7.13 -5.18
N SER A 136 -8.71 -6.53 -6.17
CA SER A 136 -9.41 -5.89 -7.29
C SER A 136 -9.75 -6.85 -8.43
N GLY A 137 -9.35 -8.12 -8.34
CA GLY A 137 -9.66 -9.09 -9.37
C GLY A 137 -9.24 -10.51 -8.96
N ILE A 138 -9.90 -11.48 -9.57
CA ILE A 138 -9.64 -12.91 -9.38
C ILE A 138 -9.65 -13.62 -10.72
N PHE A 139 -8.76 -14.55 -10.89
CA PHE A 139 -8.75 -15.39 -12.09
C PHE A 139 -8.52 -16.86 -11.77
N VAL A 140 -9.11 -17.70 -12.60
CA VAL A 140 -8.85 -19.14 -12.64
C VAL A 140 -8.54 -19.53 -14.08
N VAL A 141 -7.55 -20.38 -14.25
CA VAL A 141 -7.12 -20.89 -15.55
C VAL A 141 -7.05 -22.39 -15.48
N LEU A 142 -7.73 -23.07 -16.41
CA LEU A 142 -7.63 -24.53 -16.53
C LEU A 142 -6.43 -24.88 -17.41
N ASN A 143 -5.55 -25.69 -16.87
CA ASN A 143 -4.41 -26.22 -17.63
C ASN A 143 -4.85 -27.44 -18.48
N THR A 144 -5.62 -27.12 -19.53
CA THR A 144 -6.19 -28.14 -20.45
C THR A 144 -5.29 -28.46 -21.64
N VAL A 145 -4.18 -27.76 -21.79
CA VAL A 145 -3.21 -27.97 -22.86
C VAL A 145 -1.83 -28.08 -22.24
N ASN A 146 -0.99 -28.94 -22.83
CA ASN A 146 0.42 -29.00 -22.40
C ASN A 146 1.04 -27.60 -22.52
N LEU A 147 1.40 -26.98 -21.38
CA LEU A 147 1.98 -25.65 -21.28
C LEU A 147 3.24 -25.44 -22.12
N TYR A 148 3.88 -26.54 -22.54
CA TYR A 148 5.05 -26.51 -23.44
C TYR A 148 4.68 -26.29 -24.91
N ASN A 149 3.40 -26.45 -25.28
CA ASN A 149 2.90 -26.25 -26.65
C ASN A 149 2.16 -24.94 -26.84
N LEU A 150 2.32 -23.97 -25.93
CA LEU A 150 1.71 -22.65 -26.00
C LEU A 150 2.25 -21.75 -27.13
N ASP A 151 3.12 -22.28 -27.98
CA ASP A 151 3.72 -21.53 -29.10
C ASP A 151 2.72 -21.06 -30.16
N VAL A 152 1.49 -21.54 -30.16
CA VAL A 152 0.55 -21.33 -31.29
C VAL A 152 -0.72 -20.59 -30.91
N GLY A 153 -0.62 -19.63 -30.00
CA GLY A 153 -1.75 -18.70 -29.78
C GLY A 153 -3.06 -19.34 -29.28
N CYS A 154 -2.99 -20.58 -28.80
CA CYS A 154 -4.13 -21.24 -28.16
C CYS A 154 -4.40 -20.60 -26.80
N GLY A 155 -5.59 -20.00 -26.66
CA GLY A 155 -6.03 -19.50 -25.39
C GLY A 155 -6.42 -20.62 -24.44
N LEU A 156 -6.02 -20.56 -23.19
CA LEU A 156 -6.45 -21.48 -22.14
C LEU A 156 -7.86 -21.12 -21.68
N PRO A 157 -8.73 -22.11 -21.42
CA PRO A 157 -10.00 -21.86 -20.76
C PRO A 157 -9.78 -21.26 -19.36
N GLY A 158 -10.56 -20.25 -19.03
CA GLY A 158 -10.44 -19.62 -17.72
C GLY A 158 -11.39 -18.46 -17.57
N ILE A 159 -11.43 -17.91 -16.38
CA ILE A 159 -12.23 -16.75 -15.99
C ILE A 159 -11.30 -15.69 -15.42
N TYR A 160 -11.51 -14.44 -15.80
CA TYR A 160 -10.93 -13.30 -15.11
C TYR A 160 -12.04 -12.29 -14.82
N LEU A 161 -12.32 -12.12 -13.54
CA LEU A 161 -13.25 -11.18 -12.97
C LEU A 161 -12.49 -10.01 -12.36
N ARG A 162 -13.01 -8.81 -12.55
CA ARG A 162 -12.47 -7.60 -11.97
C ARG A 162 -13.57 -6.87 -11.20
N ASP A 163 -13.22 -6.36 -10.03
CA ASP A 163 -14.01 -5.38 -9.29
C ASP A 163 -13.58 -3.98 -9.71
N LEU A 164 -14.54 -3.16 -10.14
CA LEU A 164 -14.28 -1.80 -10.64
C LEU A 164 -14.17 -0.78 -9.50
N ASP A 165 -14.71 -1.11 -8.33
CA ASP A 165 -14.67 -0.27 -7.14
C ASP A 165 -14.59 -1.13 -5.87
N PRO A 166 -13.44 -1.74 -5.60
CA PRO A 166 -13.26 -2.67 -4.48
C PRO A 166 -13.44 -2.02 -3.10
N ASP A 167 -13.38 -0.70 -3.01
CA ASP A 167 -13.59 0.04 -1.77
C ASP A 167 -15.07 0.40 -1.52
N ALA A 168 -15.93 0.23 -2.54
CA ALA A 168 -17.35 0.48 -2.41
C ALA A 168 -18.09 -0.71 -1.80
N ARG A 169 -19.32 -0.46 -1.33
CA ARG A 169 -20.21 -1.57 -0.98
C ARG A 169 -20.57 -2.36 -2.25
N PRO A 170 -20.51 -3.70 -2.18
CA PRO A 170 -20.91 -4.55 -3.29
C PRO A 170 -22.31 -4.21 -3.81
N SER A 171 -22.43 -4.06 -5.11
CA SER A 171 -23.74 -3.89 -5.76
C SER A 171 -24.47 -5.23 -5.81
N GLY A 172 -25.73 -5.26 -5.42
CA GLY A 172 -26.53 -6.48 -5.40
C GLY A 172 -26.80 -7.06 -6.79
N ASP A 173 -26.67 -6.26 -7.84
CA ASP A 173 -26.82 -6.64 -9.26
C ASP A 173 -25.49 -6.91 -9.97
N ASN A 174 -24.37 -6.90 -9.23
CA ASN A 174 -23.00 -7.05 -9.75
C ASN A 174 -22.63 -6.02 -10.84
N ALA A 175 -23.24 -4.85 -10.85
CA ALA A 175 -22.95 -3.81 -11.85
C ALA A 175 -21.53 -3.22 -11.70
N ASP A 176 -20.92 -3.40 -10.53
CA ASP A 176 -19.55 -3.03 -10.20
C ASP A 176 -18.52 -4.10 -10.60
N LEU A 177 -18.97 -5.25 -11.10
CA LEU A 177 -18.08 -6.30 -11.60
C LEU A 177 -17.98 -6.27 -13.13
N MET A 178 -16.84 -6.73 -13.61
CA MET A 178 -16.55 -6.84 -15.05
C MET A 178 -15.86 -8.17 -15.36
N ILE A 179 -16.29 -8.82 -16.45
CA ILE A 179 -15.61 -9.99 -16.99
C ILE A 179 -14.65 -9.53 -18.09
N GLU A 180 -13.36 -9.67 -17.86
CA GLU A 180 -12.36 -9.41 -18.89
C GLU A 180 -12.06 -10.64 -19.73
N ARG A 181 -12.11 -11.82 -19.13
CA ARG A 181 -11.90 -13.11 -19.79
C ARG A 181 -12.89 -14.13 -19.28
N GLY A 182 -13.39 -14.96 -20.16
CA GLY A 182 -14.33 -16.01 -19.83
C GLY A 182 -15.17 -16.44 -21.02
N SER A 183 -15.65 -17.69 -21.02
CA SER A 183 -16.52 -18.18 -22.09
C SER A 183 -17.86 -17.44 -22.09
N SER A 184 -18.56 -17.48 -23.23
CA SER A 184 -19.90 -16.92 -23.35
C SER A 184 -20.89 -17.58 -22.39
N ALA A 185 -20.67 -18.83 -21.99
CA ALA A 185 -21.49 -19.52 -21.01
C ALA A 185 -21.35 -18.91 -19.61
N VAL A 186 -20.11 -18.61 -19.19
CA VAL A 186 -19.82 -17.91 -17.93
C VAL A 186 -20.45 -16.52 -17.91
N VAL A 187 -20.29 -15.73 -18.97
CA VAL A 187 -20.88 -14.39 -19.10
C VAL A 187 -22.39 -14.45 -18.92
N LYS A 188 -23.04 -15.39 -19.60
CA LYS A 188 -24.50 -15.59 -19.51
C LYS A 188 -24.92 -16.04 -18.11
N LYS A 189 -24.15 -16.93 -17.47
CA LYS A 189 -24.44 -17.45 -16.12
C LYS A 189 -24.39 -16.35 -15.06
N LEU A 190 -23.36 -15.54 -15.09
CA LEU A 190 -23.15 -14.49 -14.10
C LEU A 190 -23.94 -13.22 -14.37
N SER A 191 -24.41 -13.01 -15.62
CA SER A 191 -25.08 -11.78 -16.07
C SER A 191 -24.28 -10.49 -15.77
N ILE A 192 -22.95 -10.60 -15.74
CA ILE A 192 -22.02 -9.51 -15.50
C ILE A 192 -21.61 -8.89 -16.85
N THR A 193 -21.37 -7.58 -16.86
CA THR A 193 -20.92 -6.87 -18.05
C THR A 193 -19.51 -7.32 -18.47
N THR A 194 -19.29 -7.34 -19.78
CA THR A 194 -17.96 -7.68 -20.33
C THR A 194 -17.19 -6.40 -20.65
N ASP A 195 -15.86 -6.46 -20.50
CA ASP A 195 -14.99 -5.40 -20.96
C ASP A 195 -14.98 -5.28 -22.49
N LYS A 196 -14.62 -4.09 -23.02
CA LYS A 196 -14.43 -3.85 -24.47
C LYS A 196 -13.34 -4.75 -25.08
N SER A 197 -12.35 -5.13 -24.28
CA SER A 197 -11.26 -6.04 -24.65
C SER A 197 -11.56 -7.50 -24.32
N TRP A 198 -12.83 -7.83 -24.01
CA TRP A 198 -13.23 -9.18 -23.64
C TRP A 198 -12.81 -10.24 -24.67
N GLN A 199 -12.31 -11.34 -24.15
CA GLN A 199 -11.98 -12.54 -24.95
C GLN A 199 -12.44 -13.80 -24.21
N PRO A 200 -12.85 -14.83 -24.97
CA PRO A 200 -13.37 -16.05 -24.36
C PRO A 200 -12.32 -16.93 -23.67
N THR A 201 -11.04 -16.62 -23.83
CA THR A 201 -9.92 -17.40 -23.31
C THR A 201 -8.82 -16.48 -22.80
N LEU A 202 -7.98 -17.01 -21.90
CA LEU A 202 -6.76 -16.34 -21.48
C LEU A 202 -5.63 -16.69 -22.47
N ARG A 203 -4.96 -15.66 -22.97
CA ARG A 203 -3.80 -15.82 -23.86
C ARG A 203 -2.55 -15.32 -23.16
N TYR A 204 -1.53 -16.13 -23.15
CA TYR A 204 -0.22 -15.77 -22.62
C TYR A 204 0.72 -15.47 -23.79
N TYR A 205 1.23 -14.25 -23.81
CA TYR A 205 2.22 -13.83 -24.80
C TYR A 205 3.62 -13.92 -24.17
N GLY A 206 4.57 -14.51 -24.90
CA GLY A 206 5.98 -14.46 -24.51
C GLY A 206 6.41 -15.43 -23.42
N LEU A 207 5.78 -16.60 -23.30
CA LEU A 207 6.10 -17.59 -22.26
C LEU A 207 7.45 -18.30 -22.45
N LYS A 208 8.12 -18.15 -23.60
CA LYS A 208 9.49 -18.63 -23.75
C LYS A 208 10.42 -17.86 -22.81
N GLY A 209 10.80 -18.48 -21.70
CA GLY A 209 11.69 -17.93 -20.69
C GLY A 209 11.04 -17.20 -19.52
N ASN A 210 9.71 -17.06 -19.45
CA ASN A 210 9.05 -16.41 -18.35
C ASN A 210 8.77 -17.38 -17.20
N GLY A 211 9.63 -17.34 -16.15
CA GLY A 211 9.48 -18.17 -14.95
C GLY A 211 8.23 -17.87 -14.13
N PHE A 212 7.59 -16.72 -14.32
CA PHE A 212 6.42 -16.30 -13.53
C PHE A 212 5.26 -17.31 -13.58
N PHE A 213 5.00 -17.91 -14.74
CA PHE A 213 3.95 -18.94 -14.87
C PHE A 213 4.48 -20.36 -14.74
N LYS A 214 5.71 -20.64 -15.18
CA LYS A 214 6.28 -22.00 -15.10
C LYS A 214 6.59 -22.40 -13.68
N THR A 215 7.19 -21.53 -12.89
CA THR A 215 7.67 -21.86 -11.55
C THR A 215 6.55 -22.34 -10.61
N PRO A 216 5.39 -21.65 -10.48
CA PRO A 216 4.32 -22.15 -9.62
C PRO A 216 3.80 -23.52 -10.01
N PHE A 217 3.63 -23.79 -11.30
CA PHE A 217 3.15 -25.09 -11.79
C PHE A 217 4.18 -26.20 -11.62
N GLN A 218 5.46 -25.92 -11.89
CA GLN A 218 6.53 -26.86 -11.63
C GLN A 218 6.68 -27.18 -10.15
N THR A 219 6.64 -26.17 -9.30
CA THR A 219 6.76 -26.35 -7.85
C THR A 219 5.60 -27.17 -7.30
N ALA A 220 4.37 -26.92 -7.74
CA ALA A 220 3.20 -27.72 -7.36
C ALA A 220 3.34 -29.17 -7.82
N TRP A 221 3.78 -29.39 -9.05
CA TRP A 221 3.99 -30.74 -9.61
C TRP A 221 5.12 -31.49 -8.89
N GLU A 222 6.24 -30.83 -8.62
CA GLU A 222 7.38 -31.42 -7.90
C GLU A 222 7.06 -31.69 -6.42
N ALA A 223 6.14 -30.93 -5.82
CA ALA A 223 5.64 -31.16 -4.47
C ALA A 223 4.68 -32.35 -4.35
N GLY A 224 4.33 -33.00 -5.45
CA GLY A 224 3.47 -34.18 -5.44
C GLY A 224 1.98 -33.88 -5.30
N ALA A 225 1.57 -32.68 -5.73
CA ALA A 225 0.16 -32.29 -5.80
C ALA A 225 -0.52 -32.91 -7.04
#